data_86cf266676c90fee0d5b461d1376734e
#
_entry.id   86cf266676c90fee0d5b461d1376734e
#
_cell.length_a   1.000
_cell.length_b   1.000
_cell.length_c   1.000
_cell.angle_alpha   90.00
_cell.angle_beta   90.00
_cell.angle_gamma   90.00
#
_symmetry.space_group_name_H-M   'P 1'
#
loop_
_entity.id
_entity.type
_entity.pdbx_description
1 polymer ?
#
loop_
_entity_poly.entity_id
_entity_poly.type
_entity_poly.pdbx_seq_one_letter_code
_entity_poly.pdbx_strand_id
1 'polypeptide(L)' 'MFILKHGSKQAKPFVKSVVIGTTGLDVSFSEKAKAMKFASRGVAIQVGNALRKSFGTFYPVEIE' A
#
# COMPACT_ATOMS: atom_id res chain seq x y z
N MET A 1 -3.84 1.27 13.65
CA MET A 1 -3.98 1.43 12.19
C MET A 1 -2.68 1.15 11.49
N PHE A 2 -2.74 0.67 10.28
CA PHE A 2 -1.56 0.33 9.49
C PHE A 2 -1.64 0.98 8.13
N ILE A 3 -0.48 1.32 7.58
CA ILE A 3 -0.35 1.81 6.20
C ILE A 3 0.67 0.96 5.48
N LEU A 4 0.66 0.98 4.16
CA LEU A 4 1.63 0.22 3.36
C LEU A 4 2.69 1.15 2.79
N LYS A 5 3.95 0.74 2.95
CA LYS A 5 5.10 1.46 2.42
C LYS A 5 5.78 0.59 1.36
N HIS A 6 6.08 1.17 0.20
CA HIS A 6 6.83 0.50 -0.85
C HIS A 6 8.31 0.41 -0.47
N GLY A 7 8.89 -0.76 -0.64
CA GLY A 7 10.25 -1.02 -0.17
C GLY A 7 11.36 -0.26 -0.89
N SER A 8 11.16 0.08 -2.15
CA SER A 8 12.21 0.73 -2.96
C SER A 8 11.90 2.16 -3.37
N LYS A 9 10.69 2.63 -3.13
CA LYS A 9 10.30 3.98 -3.53
C LYS A 9 10.76 5.00 -2.48
N GLN A 10 11.49 6.04 -2.91
CA GLN A 10 12.03 7.03 -1.97
C GLN A 10 11.12 8.22 -1.76
N ALA A 11 10.44 8.68 -2.82
CA ALA A 11 9.50 9.80 -2.70
C ALA A 11 8.08 9.26 -2.70
N LYS A 12 7.27 9.74 -1.76
CA LYS A 12 5.86 9.34 -1.62
C LYS A 12 5.70 7.81 -1.66
N PRO A 13 6.33 7.08 -0.72
CA PRO A 13 6.38 5.61 -0.80
C PRO A 13 5.13 4.92 -0.27
N PHE A 14 4.15 5.66 0.20
CA PHE A 14 2.98 5.08 0.86
C PHE A 14 1.81 4.92 -0.10
N VAL A 15 1.08 3.83 0.05
CA VAL A 15 -0.10 3.56 -0.77
C VAL A 15 -1.24 4.49 -0.34
N LYS A 16 -1.73 5.30 -1.29
CA LYS A 16 -2.86 6.19 -1.07
C LYS A 16 -4.18 5.51 -1.41
N SER A 17 -4.22 4.80 -2.53
CA SER A 17 -5.42 4.11 -2.95
C SER A 17 -5.08 2.93 -3.86
N VAL A 18 -5.98 1.95 -3.87
CA VAL A 18 -5.90 0.79 -4.75
C VAL A 18 -7.21 0.73 -5.52
N VAL A 19 -7.12 0.67 -6.84
CA VAL A 19 -8.28 0.61 -7.72
C VAL A 19 -8.23 -0.69 -8.50
N ILE A 20 -9.33 -1.42 -8.51
CA ILE A 20 -9.48 -2.63 -9.29
C ILE A 20 -10.16 -2.28 -10.61
N GLY A 21 -9.42 -2.41 -11.71
CA GLY A 21 -9.94 -2.16 -13.04
C GLY A 21 -10.11 -3.43 -13.84
N THR A 22 -10.61 -3.28 -15.06
CA THR A 22 -10.81 -4.42 -15.96
C THR A 22 -9.50 -5.03 -16.42
N THR A 23 -8.42 -4.28 -16.41
CA THR A 23 -7.09 -4.72 -16.85
C THR A 23 -6.16 -5.05 -15.68
N GLY A 24 -6.62 -4.92 -14.45
CA GLY A 24 -5.82 -5.26 -13.26
C GLY A 24 -5.95 -4.24 -12.16
N LEU A 25 -4.91 -4.20 -11.31
CA LEU A 25 -4.88 -3.33 -10.14
C LEU A 25 -4.06 -2.08 -10.45
N ASP A 26 -4.58 -0.92 -10.03
CA ASP A 26 -3.86 0.34 -10.05
C ASP A 26 -3.62 0.83 -8.63
N VAL A 27 -2.44 1.36 -8.39
CA VAL A 27 -2.06 1.87 -7.07
C VAL A 27 -1.62 3.32 -7.20
N SER A 28 -2.15 4.16 -6.33
CA SER A 28 -1.70 5.54 -6.19
C SER A 28 -0.84 5.66 -4.95
N PHE A 29 0.23 6.44 -5.06
CA PHE A 29 1.17 6.64 -3.95
C PHE A 29 1.05 8.06 -3.42
N SER A 30 1.40 8.23 -2.16
CA SER A 30 1.36 9.53 -1.50
C SER A 30 2.36 9.59 -0.36
N GLU A 31 2.41 10.73 0.30
CA GLU A 31 3.11 10.89 1.56
C GLU A 31 2.34 10.19 2.69
N LYS A 32 3.01 10.00 3.83
CA LYS A 32 2.45 9.29 4.98
C LYS A 32 1.11 9.86 5.45
N ALA A 33 0.97 11.18 5.44
CA ALA A 33 -0.24 11.84 5.94
C ALA A 33 -1.49 11.49 5.13
N LYS A 34 -1.33 11.12 3.86
CA LYS A 34 -2.45 10.81 2.96
C LYS A 34 -2.56 9.32 2.64
N ALA A 35 -1.79 8.49 3.33
CA ALA A 35 -1.79 7.06 3.07
C ALA A 35 -3.12 6.41 3.47
N MET A 36 -3.51 5.39 2.70
CA MET A 36 -4.67 4.57 3.03
C MET A 36 -4.42 3.84 4.35
N LYS A 37 -5.40 3.87 5.25
CA LYS A 37 -5.29 3.25 6.56
C LYS A 37 -6.03 1.92 6.60
N PHE A 38 -5.36 0.91 7.10
CA PHE A 38 -5.94 -0.41 7.28
C PHE A 38 -6.16 -0.66 8.77
N ALA A 39 -7.31 -1.23 9.10
CA ALA A 39 -7.67 -1.46 10.50
C ALA A 39 -6.79 -2.54 11.15
N SER A 40 -6.34 -3.52 10.38
CA SER A 40 -5.52 -4.60 10.90
C SER A 40 -4.28 -4.84 10.06
N ARG A 41 -3.24 -5.36 10.71
CA ARG A 41 -2.00 -5.72 10.02
C ARG A 41 -2.24 -6.83 9.00
N GLY A 42 -3.11 -7.79 9.31
CA GLY A 42 -3.41 -8.89 8.42
C GLY A 42 -4.01 -8.41 7.10
N VAL A 43 -4.93 -7.46 7.15
CA VAL A 43 -5.51 -6.87 5.94
C VAL A 43 -4.45 -6.12 5.14
N ALA A 44 -3.61 -5.33 5.81
CA ALA A 44 -2.53 -4.62 5.13
C ALA A 44 -1.58 -5.59 4.42
N ILE A 45 -1.22 -6.70 5.08
CA ILE A 45 -0.35 -7.72 4.49
C ILE A 45 -1.01 -8.37 3.28
N GLN A 46 -2.30 -8.69 3.35
CA GLN A 46 -3.02 -9.29 2.23
C GLN A 46 -3.03 -8.37 1.01
N VAL A 47 -3.29 -7.10 1.23
CA VAL A 47 -3.29 -6.11 0.13
C VAL A 47 -1.88 -5.98 -0.45
N GLY A 48 -0.87 -5.90 0.40
CA GLY A 48 0.52 -5.82 -0.04
C GLY A 48 0.93 -7.03 -0.87
N ASN A 49 0.51 -8.23 -0.45
CA ASN A 49 0.81 -9.45 -1.19
C ASN A 49 0.12 -9.49 -2.56
N ALA A 50 -1.11 -9.00 -2.63
CA ALA A 50 -1.83 -8.91 -3.90
C ALA A 50 -1.16 -7.96 -4.88
N LEU A 51 -0.52 -6.90 -4.39
CA LEU A 51 0.17 -5.91 -5.21
C LEU A 51 1.61 -6.32 -5.56
N ARG A 52 2.15 -7.30 -4.89
CA ARG A 52 3.56 -7.67 -5.00
C ARG A 52 4.01 -8.00 -6.42
N LYS A 53 3.16 -8.71 -7.16
CA LYS A 53 3.53 -9.14 -8.51
C LYS A 53 3.66 -7.99 -9.50
N SER A 54 2.87 -6.93 -9.30
CA SER A 54 2.82 -5.82 -10.24
C SER A 54 3.64 -4.62 -9.80
N PHE A 55 3.78 -4.41 -8.50
CA PHE A 55 4.36 -3.18 -7.96
C PHE A 55 5.57 -3.40 -7.05
N GLY A 56 5.87 -4.63 -6.68
CA GLY A 56 7.00 -4.96 -5.81
C GLY A 56 6.59 -5.15 -4.37
N THR A 57 7.56 -5.10 -3.47
CA THR A 57 7.34 -5.42 -2.07
C THR A 57 6.79 -4.24 -1.28
N PHE A 58 5.76 -4.50 -0.48
CA PHE A 58 5.18 -3.53 0.44
C PHE A 58 5.34 -4.01 1.87
N TYR A 59 5.53 -3.06 2.78
CA TYR A 59 5.66 -3.35 4.20
C TYR A 59 4.55 -2.67 4.99
N PRO A 60 3.91 -3.37 5.95
CA PRO A 60 2.97 -2.71 6.84
C PRO A 60 3.71 -1.87 7.86
N VAL A 61 3.26 -0.63 8.05
CA VAL A 61 3.81 0.29 9.03
C VAL A 61 2.69 0.66 9.98
N GLU A 62 2.92 0.44 11.26
CA GLU A 62 1.93 0.79 12.27
C GLU A 62 1.92 2.29 12.52
N ILE A 63 0.71 2.87 12.57
CA ILE A 63 0.48 4.25 12.93
C ILE A 63 -0.60 4.32 14.00
N GLU A 64 -0.65 5.40 14.72
CA GLU A 64 -1.68 5.59 15.73
C GLU A 64 -3.06 5.81 15.15
#